data_68e504f94f065f1abdf7d5f25232b837
#
_entry.id   68e504f94f065f1abdf7d5f25232b837
#
_cell.length_a   1.000
_cell.length_b   1.000
_cell.length_c   1.000
_cell.angle_alpha   90.00
_cell.angle_beta   90.00
_cell.angle_gamma   90.00
#
_symmetry.space_group_name_H-M   'P 1'
#
loop_
_entity.id
_entity.type
_entity.pdbx_description
1 polymer ?
#
loop_
_entity_poly.entity_id
_entity_poly.type
_entity_poly.pdbx_seq_one_letter_code
_entity_poly.pdbx_strand_id
1 'polypeptide(L)'
;IAASDSFKFAKDGTLQNSLGGNGQAAERDYKYPIAKYGSDIRVKESGTYDLYINEALDTYYVMSEGKLPSEANEVIAQGEDIWYVTGLGETLRMRKSGIFQTITSVELDEDGFKLYHSLNNLTYGAAEDSTAEIGEEIAVSSDAEASIKVEAESNKLYDIYFSVEMSKLWVMPRGSKPDVLHTCNYAEGVWFTTKNFMISLKADGIRITLDCDSAVDHENAIIPEATYSVGGENGYVINVEGCEIANEDGKNQIYSGSVTITHLEEGYDIYVDVVTIKQHRIRAQYTGKVSSNQFMGGPVTNPEK
;
A
#
# COMPACT_ATOMS: atom_id res chain seq x y z
N ILE A 1 -27.60 -23.46 -18.79
CA ILE A 1 -28.27 -22.15 -18.63
C ILE A 1 -28.31 -21.49 -20.02
N ALA A 2 -29.48 -21.08 -20.47
CA ALA A 2 -29.58 -20.23 -21.67
C ALA A 2 -29.29 -18.77 -21.31
N ALA A 3 -28.76 -17.97 -22.26
CA ALA A 3 -28.48 -16.55 -22.03
C ALA A 3 -29.74 -15.72 -21.71
N SER A 4 -30.92 -16.22 -22.09
CA SER A 4 -32.23 -15.63 -21.72
C SER A 4 -32.68 -15.94 -20.29
N ASP A 5 -32.10 -16.96 -19.66
CA ASP A 5 -32.48 -17.42 -18.34
C ASP A 5 -31.83 -16.55 -17.26
N SER A 6 -32.44 -16.56 -16.08
CA SER A 6 -31.87 -15.93 -14.89
C SER A 6 -32.01 -16.85 -13.67
N PHE A 7 -31.11 -16.68 -12.73
CA PHE A 7 -31.09 -17.44 -11.49
C PHE A 7 -30.68 -16.61 -10.28
N LYS A 8 -30.89 -17.14 -9.09
CA LYS A 8 -30.35 -16.64 -7.82
C LYS A 8 -29.91 -17.83 -6.97
N PHE A 9 -29.02 -17.57 -6.04
CA PHE A 9 -28.68 -18.55 -5.01
C PHE A 9 -29.69 -18.41 -3.85
N ALA A 10 -30.21 -19.52 -3.37
CA ALA A 10 -31.14 -19.58 -2.24
C ALA A 10 -30.64 -20.58 -1.21
N LYS A 11 -30.46 -20.16 0.05
CA LYS A 11 -29.90 -21.02 1.13
C LYS A 11 -30.85 -22.13 1.55
N ASP A 12 -32.14 -21.90 1.48
CA ASP A 12 -33.21 -22.78 1.99
C ASP A 12 -34.28 -23.12 0.95
N GLY A 13 -33.95 -22.88 -0.33
CA GLY A 13 -34.90 -23.06 -1.43
C GLY A 13 -35.98 -22.00 -1.51
N THR A 14 -35.93 -20.94 -0.69
CA THR A 14 -36.87 -19.82 -0.72
C THR A 14 -36.24 -18.55 -1.29
N LEU A 15 -37.02 -17.77 -2.00
CA LEU A 15 -36.57 -16.47 -2.55
C LEU A 15 -36.42 -15.36 -1.48
N GLN A 16 -36.94 -15.58 -0.26
CA GLN A 16 -36.90 -14.59 0.82
C GLN A 16 -35.48 -14.28 1.33
N ASN A 17 -34.55 -15.23 1.18
CA ASN A 17 -33.14 -15.07 1.56
C ASN A 17 -32.22 -15.33 0.37
N SER A 18 -32.67 -14.97 -0.83
CA SER A 18 -31.86 -15.18 -2.04
C SER A 18 -30.71 -14.18 -2.15
N LEU A 19 -29.63 -14.65 -2.72
CA LEU A 19 -28.47 -13.87 -3.09
C LEU A 19 -28.47 -13.70 -4.60
N GLY A 20 -28.23 -12.48 -5.08
CA GLY A 20 -28.23 -12.13 -6.49
C GLY A 20 -27.01 -11.29 -6.86
N GLY A 21 -26.80 -11.10 -8.14
CA GLY A 21 -25.68 -10.34 -8.70
C GLY A 21 -25.98 -8.83 -8.77
N ASN A 22 -25.10 -8.11 -9.45
CA ASN A 22 -25.14 -6.67 -9.65
C ASN A 22 -25.96 -6.23 -10.89
N GLY A 23 -26.61 -7.17 -11.58
CA GLY A 23 -27.41 -6.91 -12.79
C GLY A 23 -26.65 -7.02 -14.11
N GLN A 24 -25.33 -7.18 -14.08
CA GLN A 24 -24.55 -7.48 -15.28
C GLN A 24 -24.72 -8.95 -15.70
N ALA A 25 -24.66 -9.22 -17.01
CA ALA A 25 -24.58 -10.58 -17.51
C ALA A 25 -23.18 -11.17 -17.25
N ALA A 26 -23.14 -12.31 -16.60
CA ALA A 26 -21.90 -12.97 -16.23
C ALA A 26 -21.23 -13.64 -17.43
N GLU A 27 -19.94 -13.42 -17.59
CA GLU A 27 -19.07 -14.12 -18.52
C GLU A 27 -18.58 -15.42 -17.91
N ARG A 28 -18.16 -16.33 -18.75
CA ARG A 28 -17.61 -17.64 -18.37
C ARG A 28 -16.20 -17.47 -17.80
N ASP A 29 -15.88 -18.22 -16.74
CA ASP A 29 -14.60 -18.23 -16.05
C ASP A 29 -14.28 -16.92 -15.30
N TYR A 30 -15.34 -16.27 -14.77
CA TYR A 30 -15.20 -15.04 -13.99
C TYR A 30 -15.87 -15.15 -12.62
N LYS A 31 -15.36 -14.37 -11.65
CA LYS A 31 -15.97 -14.16 -10.33
C LYS A 31 -16.67 -12.81 -10.26
N TYR A 32 -17.77 -12.76 -9.52
CA TYR A 32 -18.64 -11.59 -9.41
C TYR A 32 -19.05 -11.35 -7.96
N PRO A 33 -19.25 -10.09 -7.56
CA PRO A 33 -19.86 -9.79 -6.26
C PRO A 33 -21.31 -10.28 -6.20
N ILE A 34 -21.69 -10.77 -5.02
CA ILE A 34 -23.07 -11.20 -4.74
C ILE A 34 -23.58 -10.46 -3.51
N ALA A 35 -24.87 -10.13 -3.50
CA ALA A 35 -25.49 -9.45 -2.39
C ALA A 35 -26.87 -10.05 -2.05
N LYS A 36 -27.25 -9.92 -0.78
CA LYS A 36 -28.62 -10.22 -0.34
C LYS A 36 -29.58 -9.29 -1.06
N TYR A 37 -30.63 -9.85 -1.66
CA TYR A 37 -31.60 -9.13 -2.52
C TYR A 37 -30.99 -8.51 -3.78
N GLY A 38 -29.80 -8.94 -4.22
CA GLY A 38 -29.22 -8.53 -5.50
C GLY A 38 -30.09 -8.88 -6.70
N SER A 39 -29.76 -8.31 -7.85
CA SER A 39 -30.44 -8.57 -9.12
C SER A 39 -30.34 -10.03 -9.54
N ASP A 40 -31.23 -10.47 -10.43
CA ASP A 40 -31.10 -11.79 -11.04
C ASP A 40 -29.78 -11.91 -11.80
N ILE A 41 -29.12 -13.07 -11.67
CA ILE A 41 -27.90 -13.40 -12.38
C ILE A 41 -28.26 -13.96 -13.73
N ARG A 42 -27.65 -13.44 -14.78
CA ARG A 42 -27.76 -13.96 -16.15
C ARG A 42 -26.37 -14.30 -16.67
N VAL A 43 -26.29 -15.25 -17.59
CA VAL A 43 -25.06 -15.53 -18.30
C VAL A 43 -25.05 -14.82 -19.65
N LYS A 44 -23.88 -14.39 -20.13
CA LYS A 44 -23.71 -13.69 -21.42
C LYS A 44 -23.94 -14.63 -22.61
N GLU A 45 -23.55 -15.90 -22.44
CA GLU A 45 -23.65 -16.94 -23.47
C GLU A 45 -24.40 -18.16 -22.92
N SER A 46 -25.14 -18.85 -23.75
CA SER A 46 -25.76 -20.11 -23.37
C SER A 46 -24.71 -21.21 -23.24
N GLY A 47 -24.85 -22.08 -22.22
CA GLY A 47 -23.92 -23.18 -22.04
C GLY A 47 -24.12 -23.97 -20.77
N THR A 48 -23.26 -24.95 -20.55
CA THR A 48 -23.09 -25.66 -19.28
C THR A 48 -22.06 -24.94 -18.45
N TYR A 49 -22.35 -24.77 -17.17
CA TYR A 49 -21.52 -24.04 -16.22
C TYR A 49 -21.49 -24.75 -14.88
N ASP A 50 -20.34 -24.69 -14.23
CA ASP A 50 -20.22 -24.95 -12.80
C ASP A 50 -20.37 -23.61 -12.06
N LEU A 51 -21.32 -23.58 -11.11
CA LEU A 51 -21.64 -22.39 -10.34
C LEU A 51 -21.15 -22.58 -8.90
N TYR A 52 -20.36 -21.64 -8.43
CA TYR A 52 -19.83 -21.65 -7.07
C TYR A 52 -20.21 -20.36 -6.33
N ILE A 53 -20.23 -20.45 -5.02
CA ILE A 53 -20.33 -19.32 -4.10
C ILE A 53 -19.32 -19.54 -2.97
N ASN A 54 -18.63 -18.46 -2.55
CA ASN A 54 -17.66 -18.59 -1.47
C ASN A 54 -18.35 -18.68 -0.09
N GLU A 55 -17.59 -19.10 0.91
CA GLU A 55 -18.11 -19.27 2.29
C GLU A 55 -18.57 -17.95 2.92
N ALA A 56 -17.97 -16.81 2.53
CA ALA A 56 -18.38 -15.48 3.00
C ALA A 56 -19.72 -15.02 2.41
N LEU A 57 -20.24 -15.72 1.38
CA LEU A 57 -21.47 -15.38 0.66
C LEU A 57 -21.45 -13.97 0.06
N ASP A 58 -20.29 -13.51 -0.37
CA ASP A 58 -20.08 -12.20 -1.00
C ASP A 58 -19.60 -12.29 -2.46
N THR A 59 -19.23 -13.50 -2.92
CA THR A 59 -18.70 -13.74 -4.27
C THR A 59 -19.31 -14.99 -4.88
N TYR A 60 -19.75 -14.92 -6.14
CA TYR A 60 -20.13 -16.09 -6.94
C TYR A 60 -19.24 -16.22 -8.18
N TYR A 61 -19.19 -17.43 -8.72
CA TYR A 61 -18.35 -17.81 -9.84
C TYR A 61 -19.21 -18.49 -10.91
N VAL A 62 -18.95 -18.14 -12.19
CA VAL A 62 -19.55 -18.78 -13.35
C VAL A 62 -18.43 -19.43 -14.15
N MET A 63 -18.20 -20.72 -13.93
CA MET A 63 -17.04 -21.43 -14.45
C MET A 63 -17.41 -22.34 -15.62
N SER A 64 -16.45 -22.58 -16.50
CA SER A 64 -16.54 -23.67 -17.46
C SER A 64 -16.65 -25.00 -16.73
N GLU A 65 -17.34 -25.97 -17.32
CA GLU A 65 -17.47 -27.31 -16.76
C GLU A 65 -16.10 -27.92 -16.42
N GLY A 66 -15.93 -28.31 -15.16
CA GLY A 66 -14.72 -28.90 -14.63
C GLY A 66 -13.66 -27.93 -14.10
N LYS A 67 -13.84 -26.61 -14.28
CA LYS A 67 -12.94 -25.60 -13.72
C LYS A 67 -13.30 -25.23 -12.29
N LEU A 68 -12.28 -24.91 -11.49
CA LEU A 68 -12.42 -24.53 -10.08
C LEU A 68 -12.46 -22.99 -9.89
N PRO A 69 -13.04 -22.51 -8.78
CA PRO A 69 -13.04 -21.08 -8.44
C PRO A 69 -11.66 -20.40 -8.39
N SER A 70 -10.60 -21.15 -8.13
CA SER A 70 -9.21 -20.65 -8.13
C SER A 70 -8.70 -20.26 -9.52
N GLU A 71 -9.39 -20.67 -10.58
CA GLU A 71 -9.08 -20.37 -11.98
C GLU A 71 -9.97 -19.24 -12.54
N ALA A 72 -10.75 -18.56 -11.67
CA ALA A 72 -11.67 -17.52 -12.11
C ALA A 72 -10.97 -16.17 -12.30
N ASN A 73 -11.20 -15.55 -13.45
CA ASN A 73 -10.80 -14.18 -13.72
C ASN A 73 -11.60 -13.17 -12.88
N GLU A 74 -11.00 -12.03 -12.57
CA GLU A 74 -11.69 -10.91 -11.95
C GLU A 74 -12.36 -10.02 -12.99
N VAL A 75 -13.61 -9.64 -12.76
CA VAL A 75 -14.28 -8.64 -13.59
C VAL A 75 -13.65 -7.29 -13.33
N ILE A 76 -13.17 -6.65 -14.38
CA ILE A 76 -12.70 -5.26 -14.28
C ILE A 76 -13.92 -4.37 -14.03
N ALA A 77 -14.01 -3.79 -12.84
CA ALA A 77 -15.01 -2.78 -12.53
C ALA A 77 -14.74 -1.54 -13.39
N GLN A 78 -15.75 -1.02 -14.07
CA GLN A 78 -15.63 0.20 -14.88
C GLN A 78 -16.05 1.42 -14.06
N GLY A 79 -15.25 2.50 -14.15
CA GLY A 79 -15.58 3.77 -13.49
C GLY A 79 -15.35 3.80 -11.98
N GLU A 80 -14.69 2.81 -11.41
CA GLU A 80 -14.27 2.76 -10.01
C GLU A 80 -12.76 3.01 -9.89
N ASP A 81 -12.32 3.60 -8.79
CA ASP A 81 -10.89 3.83 -8.50
C ASP A 81 -10.21 2.52 -8.04
N ILE A 82 -10.05 1.60 -9.00
CA ILE A 82 -9.46 0.28 -8.76
C ILE A 82 -8.33 0.04 -9.76
N TRP A 83 -7.25 -0.52 -9.23
CA TRP A 83 -6.09 -0.92 -10.01
C TRP A 83 -6.04 -2.44 -10.20
N TYR A 84 -5.57 -2.85 -11.36
CA TYR A 84 -5.42 -4.26 -11.74
C TYR A 84 -4.03 -4.51 -12.34
N VAL A 85 -3.53 -5.73 -12.16
CA VAL A 85 -2.42 -6.30 -12.93
C VAL A 85 -3.02 -7.13 -14.06
N THR A 86 -2.56 -6.92 -15.28
CA THR A 86 -3.02 -7.62 -16.49
C THR A 86 -1.83 -8.19 -17.27
N GLY A 87 -2.03 -9.24 -18.03
CA GLY A 87 -0.98 -9.86 -18.87
C GLY A 87 -0.36 -11.14 -18.29
N LEU A 88 -0.72 -11.53 -17.07
CA LEU A 88 -0.23 -12.76 -16.42
C LEU A 88 -1.17 -13.96 -16.59
N GLY A 89 -1.81 -14.07 -17.76
CA GLY A 89 -2.81 -15.11 -18.01
C GLY A 89 -4.17 -14.83 -17.36
N GLU A 90 -4.22 -14.04 -16.31
CA GLU A 90 -5.42 -13.58 -15.62
C GLU A 90 -5.34 -12.08 -15.29
N THR A 91 -6.47 -11.50 -14.94
CA THR A 91 -6.55 -10.13 -14.42
C THR A 91 -6.67 -10.15 -12.92
N LEU A 92 -5.72 -9.53 -12.24
CA LEU A 92 -5.60 -9.56 -10.79
C LEU A 92 -5.87 -8.18 -10.19
N ARG A 93 -6.83 -8.10 -9.25
CA ARG A 93 -7.17 -6.85 -8.57
C ARG A 93 -6.13 -6.51 -7.51
N MET A 94 -5.60 -5.29 -7.55
CA MET A 94 -4.75 -4.74 -6.50
C MET A 94 -5.58 -4.22 -5.32
N ARG A 95 -4.97 -4.15 -4.16
CA ARG A 95 -5.57 -3.60 -2.93
C ARG A 95 -4.75 -2.43 -2.44
N LYS A 96 -5.41 -1.38 -1.98
CA LYS A 96 -4.72 -0.26 -1.36
C LYS A 96 -4.13 -0.67 0.00
N SER A 97 -2.84 -0.41 0.19
CA SER A 97 -2.09 -0.64 1.42
C SER A 97 -1.11 0.51 1.62
N GLY A 98 -1.45 1.44 2.52
CA GLY A 98 -0.70 2.68 2.71
C GLY A 98 -0.63 3.51 1.43
N ILE A 99 0.60 3.83 0.99
CA ILE A 99 0.88 4.58 -0.25
C ILE A 99 0.85 3.70 -1.51
N PHE A 100 0.68 2.37 -1.34
CA PHE A 100 0.74 1.43 -2.43
C PHE A 100 -0.62 0.87 -2.83
N GLN A 101 -0.76 0.57 -4.11
CA GLN A 101 -1.62 -0.48 -4.61
C GLN A 101 -0.80 -1.77 -4.62
N THR A 102 -1.29 -2.85 -4.04
CA THR A 102 -0.52 -4.08 -3.83
C THR A 102 -1.26 -5.31 -4.32
N ILE A 103 -0.50 -6.28 -4.78
CA ILE A 103 -0.96 -7.66 -4.94
C ILE A 103 0.15 -8.60 -4.50
N THR A 104 -0.21 -9.69 -3.85
CA THR A 104 0.74 -10.61 -3.24
C THR A 104 0.65 -12.00 -3.83
N SER A 105 1.77 -12.72 -3.79
CA SER A 105 1.86 -14.12 -4.19
C SER A 105 1.53 -14.37 -5.67
N VAL A 106 2.09 -13.54 -6.56
CA VAL A 106 1.91 -13.63 -8.02
C VAL A 106 3.08 -14.40 -8.64
N GLU A 107 2.79 -15.33 -9.54
CA GLU A 107 3.79 -15.88 -10.46
C GLU A 107 3.98 -14.91 -11.63
N LEU A 108 5.22 -14.71 -12.05
CA LEU A 108 5.57 -13.84 -13.16
C LEU A 108 6.14 -14.67 -14.29
N ASP A 109 5.87 -14.26 -15.53
CA ASP A 109 6.41 -14.84 -16.73
C ASP A 109 7.34 -13.86 -17.47
N GLU A 110 7.98 -14.33 -18.54
CA GLU A 110 8.93 -13.56 -19.36
C GLU A 110 8.24 -12.51 -20.24
N ASP A 111 6.94 -12.64 -20.51
CA ASP A 111 6.17 -11.69 -21.30
C ASP A 111 5.88 -10.41 -20.53
N GLY A 112 5.95 -10.48 -19.19
CA GLY A 112 5.71 -9.39 -18.27
C GLY A 112 4.23 -9.04 -18.16
N PHE A 113 3.94 -7.91 -17.52
CA PHE A 113 2.59 -7.50 -17.19
C PHE A 113 2.39 -5.99 -17.39
N LYS A 114 1.15 -5.54 -17.26
CA LYS A 114 0.77 -4.12 -17.24
C LYS A 114 -0.13 -3.83 -16.05
N LEU A 115 -0.24 -2.56 -15.68
CA LEU A 115 -1.25 -2.09 -14.76
C LEU A 115 -2.42 -1.50 -15.55
N TYR A 116 -3.62 -1.66 -15.03
CA TYR A 116 -4.83 -1.07 -15.58
C TYR A 116 -5.59 -0.33 -14.47
N HIS A 117 -5.97 0.92 -14.74
CA HIS A 117 -6.77 1.74 -13.83
C HIS A 117 -8.19 1.90 -14.37
N SER A 118 -9.16 1.37 -13.65
CA SER A 118 -10.54 1.26 -14.14
C SER A 118 -11.32 2.58 -14.15
N LEU A 119 -10.94 3.57 -13.31
CA LEU A 119 -11.62 4.86 -13.26
C LEU A 119 -11.43 5.67 -14.56
N ASN A 120 -10.20 5.77 -15.03
CA ASN A 120 -9.85 6.53 -16.21
C ASN A 120 -9.66 5.67 -17.48
N ASN A 121 -9.83 4.35 -17.35
CA ASN A 121 -9.68 3.37 -18.43
C ASN A 121 -8.30 3.42 -19.11
N LEU A 122 -7.24 3.60 -18.31
CA LEU A 122 -5.86 3.70 -18.78
C LEU A 122 -5.05 2.46 -18.40
N THR A 123 -4.19 2.05 -19.33
CA THR A 123 -3.19 1.01 -19.12
C THR A 123 -1.83 1.66 -18.91
N TYR A 124 -1.06 1.16 -17.94
CA TYR A 124 0.28 1.64 -17.61
C TYR A 124 1.29 0.52 -17.87
N GLY A 125 2.38 0.87 -18.51
CA GLY A 125 3.52 0.00 -18.77
C GLY A 125 4.81 0.54 -18.19
N ALA A 126 5.92 -0.14 -18.42
CA ALA A 126 7.25 0.35 -18.07
C ALA A 126 7.58 1.59 -18.92
N ALA A 127 8.06 2.66 -18.28
CA ALA A 127 8.46 3.87 -19.02
C ALA A 127 9.67 3.65 -19.93
N GLU A 128 10.49 2.67 -19.59
CA GLU A 128 11.62 2.20 -20.40
C GLU A 128 11.42 0.75 -20.77
N ASP A 129 11.66 0.37 -22.04
CA ASP A 129 11.59 -1.02 -22.50
C ASP A 129 12.87 -1.76 -22.06
N SER A 130 12.92 -2.10 -20.79
CA SER A 130 14.01 -2.82 -20.15
C SER A 130 13.46 -3.87 -19.20
N THR A 131 14.27 -4.87 -18.88
CA THR A 131 13.98 -5.84 -17.82
C THR A 131 14.68 -5.37 -16.54
N ALA A 132 13.91 -5.18 -15.45
CA ALA A 132 14.43 -4.75 -14.16
C ALA A 132 14.82 -5.94 -13.28
N GLU A 133 15.72 -5.73 -12.34
CA GLU A 133 16.00 -6.71 -11.29
C GLU A 133 14.87 -6.71 -10.23
N ILE A 134 14.74 -7.84 -9.53
CA ILE A 134 13.82 -7.95 -8.40
C ILE A 134 14.25 -7.00 -7.27
N GLY A 135 13.32 -6.18 -6.78
CA GLY A 135 13.57 -5.18 -5.75
C GLY A 135 13.92 -3.79 -6.29
N GLU A 136 14.22 -3.66 -7.57
CA GLU A 136 14.46 -2.36 -8.19
C GLU A 136 13.18 -1.55 -8.40
N GLU A 137 13.37 -0.25 -8.48
CA GLU A 137 12.34 0.74 -8.77
C GLU A 137 12.10 0.83 -10.26
N ILE A 138 10.86 0.62 -10.71
CA ILE A 138 10.45 0.68 -12.09
C ILE A 138 9.55 1.90 -12.30
N ALA A 139 9.95 2.83 -13.14
CA ALA A 139 9.10 3.93 -13.56
C ALA A 139 7.98 3.42 -14.49
N VAL A 140 6.74 3.83 -14.24
CA VAL A 140 5.58 3.44 -15.06
C VAL A 140 4.85 4.64 -15.62
N SER A 141 4.27 4.49 -16.81
CA SER A 141 3.54 5.55 -17.51
C SER A 141 2.32 4.99 -18.24
N SER A 142 1.26 5.80 -18.31
CA SER A 142 0.07 5.48 -19.10
C SER A 142 0.32 5.58 -20.62
N ASP A 143 1.39 6.26 -21.02
CA ASP A 143 1.77 6.42 -22.42
C ASP A 143 2.75 5.31 -22.88
N ALA A 144 3.18 4.44 -21.96
CA ALA A 144 4.12 3.37 -22.26
C ALA A 144 3.43 2.16 -22.89
N GLU A 145 3.94 1.74 -24.06
CA GLU A 145 3.49 0.53 -24.74
C GLU A 145 4.16 -0.73 -24.21
N ALA A 146 5.36 -0.61 -23.64
CA ALA A 146 6.13 -1.73 -23.11
C ALA A 146 5.47 -2.42 -21.92
N SER A 147 5.55 -3.74 -21.83
CA SER A 147 5.20 -4.50 -20.64
C SER A 147 6.23 -4.25 -19.54
N ILE A 148 5.81 -4.35 -18.29
CA ILE A 148 6.69 -4.33 -17.12
C ILE A 148 7.33 -5.72 -17.01
N LYS A 149 8.62 -5.81 -17.24
CA LYS A 149 9.40 -7.06 -17.21
C LYS A 149 10.40 -7.03 -16.05
N VAL A 150 10.54 -8.18 -15.40
CA VAL A 150 11.50 -8.36 -14.31
C VAL A 150 12.24 -9.69 -14.45
N GLU A 151 13.46 -9.77 -13.93
CA GLU A 151 14.24 -11.02 -13.87
C GLU A 151 13.67 -11.96 -12.80
N ALA A 152 12.51 -12.55 -13.07
CA ALA A 152 11.85 -13.46 -12.15
C ALA A 152 12.33 -14.90 -12.32
N GLU A 153 12.50 -15.62 -11.22
CA GLU A 153 12.78 -17.06 -11.24
C GLU A 153 11.47 -17.86 -11.39
N SER A 154 11.48 -18.86 -12.24
CA SER A 154 10.33 -19.75 -12.46
C SER A 154 9.87 -20.42 -11.16
N ASN A 155 8.55 -20.55 -10.99
CA ASN A 155 7.90 -21.16 -9.81
C ASN A 155 8.17 -20.42 -8.48
N LYS A 156 8.60 -19.17 -8.51
CA LYS A 156 8.65 -18.28 -7.35
C LYS A 156 7.47 -17.32 -7.35
N LEU A 157 7.02 -16.98 -6.14
CA LEU A 157 5.96 -16.02 -5.92
C LEU A 157 6.55 -14.67 -5.52
N TYR A 158 5.96 -13.61 -6.07
CA TYR A 158 6.36 -12.24 -5.86
C TYR A 158 5.20 -11.40 -5.36
N ASP A 159 5.53 -10.29 -4.71
CA ASP A 159 4.58 -9.26 -4.31
C ASP A 159 4.85 -8.01 -5.15
N ILE A 160 3.79 -7.43 -5.72
CA ILE A 160 3.87 -6.22 -6.56
C ILE A 160 3.36 -5.04 -5.75
N TYR A 161 4.13 -3.96 -5.72
CA TYR A 161 3.82 -2.69 -5.06
C TYR A 161 3.84 -1.57 -6.09
N PHE A 162 2.75 -0.84 -6.23
CA PHE A 162 2.66 0.32 -7.11
C PHE A 162 2.26 1.56 -6.33
N SER A 163 3.09 2.59 -6.36
CA SER A 163 2.77 3.92 -5.83
C SER A 163 2.23 4.80 -6.95
N VAL A 164 0.96 5.14 -6.86
CA VAL A 164 0.29 6.03 -7.83
C VAL A 164 0.91 7.43 -7.81
N GLU A 165 1.18 7.95 -6.62
CA GLU A 165 1.76 9.29 -6.41
C GLU A 165 3.14 9.41 -7.03
N MET A 166 3.98 8.39 -6.85
CA MET A 166 5.35 8.38 -7.35
C MET A 166 5.44 7.92 -8.81
N SER A 167 4.37 7.34 -9.39
CA SER A 167 4.37 6.64 -10.67
C SER A 167 5.46 5.57 -10.77
N LYS A 168 5.65 4.82 -9.69
CA LYS A 168 6.71 3.82 -9.53
C LYS A 168 6.17 2.49 -9.02
N LEU A 169 6.79 1.44 -9.49
CA LEU A 169 6.44 0.06 -9.18
C LEU A 169 7.68 -0.69 -8.68
N TRP A 170 7.45 -1.64 -7.79
CA TRP A 170 8.45 -2.60 -7.31
C TRP A 170 7.86 -4.01 -7.37
N VAL A 171 8.68 -4.94 -7.80
CA VAL A 171 8.41 -6.37 -7.68
C VAL A 171 9.36 -6.93 -6.63
N MET A 172 8.80 -7.43 -5.55
CA MET A 172 9.55 -7.88 -4.38
C MET A 172 9.45 -9.39 -4.21
N PRO A 173 10.44 -10.06 -3.63
CA PRO A 173 10.24 -11.43 -3.15
C PRO A 173 9.05 -11.48 -2.20
N ARG A 174 8.28 -12.57 -2.25
CA ARG A 174 7.08 -12.74 -1.40
C ARG A 174 7.36 -12.44 0.07
N GLY A 175 6.56 -11.56 0.66
CA GLY A 175 6.66 -11.14 2.06
C GLY A 175 7.69 -10.03 2.31
N SER A 176 8.42 -9.59 1.29
CA SER A 176 9.32 -8.43 1.38
C SER A 176 8.59 -7.15 0.95
N LYS A 177 9.05 -5.99 1.46
CA LYS A 177 8.50 -4.68 1.10
C LYS A 177 9.56 -3.79 0.46
N PRO A 178 9.16 -2.87 -0.45
CA PRO A 178 10.10 -1.92 -1.02
C PRO A 178 10.64 -0.94 0.03
N ASP A 179 11.93 -0.60 -0.10
CA ASP A 179 12.59 0.41 0.72
C ASP A 179 12.40 1.79 0.08
N VAL A 180 11.35 2.49 0.48
CA VAL A 180 11.02 3.81 -0.06
C VAL A 180 11.30 4.93 0.94
N LEU A 181 11.64 6.11 0.41
CA LEU A 181 11.74 7.33 1.18
C LEU A 181 10.34 7.98 1.27
N HIS A 182 9.75 8.01 2.48
CA HIS A 182 8.49 8.69 2.73
C HIS A 182 8.71 10.20 2.83
N THR A 183 8.13 10.98 1.93
CA THR A 183 8.13 12.44 2.05
C THR A 183 7.01 12.87 2.98
N CYS A 184 7.37 13.35 4.17
CA CYS A 184 6.42 13.82 5.16
C CYS A 184 5.93 15.24 4.81
N ASN A 185 4.65 15.46 4.95
CA ASN A 185 4.00 16.74 4.67
C ASN A 185 3.58 17.49 5.94
N TYR A 186 3.79 16.90 7.10
CA TYR A 186 3.45 17.47 8.39
C TYR A 186 4.44 17.03 9.47
N ALA A 187 4.84 17.98 10.34
CA ALA A 187 5.59 17.72 11.55
C ALA A 187 5.02 18.52 12.73
N GLU A 188 4.93 17.87 13.88
CA GLU A 188 4.60 18.51 15.15
C GLU A 188 5.61 18.12 16.22
N GLY A 189 5.89 19.02 17.15
CA GLY A 189 6.86 18.79 18.19
C GLY A 189 6.50 19.43 19.54
N VAL A 190 6.97 18.80 20.62
CA VAL A 190 6.78 19.27 21.98
C VAL A 190 8.00 18.92 22.84
N TRP A 191 8.41 19.83 23.72
CA TRP A 191 9.39 19.57 24.77
C TRP A 191 8.69 19.03 26.02
N PHE A 192 9.23 17.96 26.63
CA PHE A 192 8.76 17.42 27.92
C PHE A 192 9.63 17.92 29.09
N THR A 193 10.93 18.03 28.85
CA THR A 193 11.90 18.57 29.83
C THR A 193 12.86 19.50 29.08
N THR A 194 13.85 20.05 29.79
CA THR A 194 14.88 20.89 29.14
C THR A 194 15.75 20.15 28.14
N LYS A 195 15.71 18.82 28.12
CA LYS A 195 16.53 17.99 27.20
C LYS A 195 15.75 16.95 26.43
N ASN A 196 14.50 16.69 26.80
CA ASN A 196 13.69 15.67 26.14
C ASN A 196 12.56 16.28 25.35
N PHE A 197 12.42 15.86 24.11
CA PHE A 197 11.36 16.30 23.20
C PHE A 197 10.80 15.15 22.39
N MET A 198 9.57 15.31 21.95
CA MET A 198 8.94 14.42 20.98
C MET A 198 8.70 15.14 19.68
N ILE A 199 8.93 14.45 18.57
CA ILE A 199 8.57 14.88 17.21
C ILE A 199 7.70 13.82 16.55
N SER A 200 6.62 14.26 15.92
CA SER A 200 5.75 13.38 15.10
C SER A 200 5.77 13.87 13.66
N LEU A 201 6.14 12.98 12.76
CA LEU A 201 6.13 13.18 11.31
C LEU A 201 4.97 12.40 10.69
N LYS A 202 4.31 12.98 9.68
CA LYS A 202 3.22 12.32 8.96
C LYS A 202 3.43 12.41 7.46
N ALA A 203 3.24 11.28 6.79
CA ALA A 203 3.07 11.16 5.35
C ALA A 203 1.82 10.33 5.06
N ASP A 204 1.44 10.17 3.80
CA ASP A 204 0.35 9.25 3.46
C ASP A 204 0.72 7.82 3.91
N GLY A 205 -0.20 7.17 4.59
CA GLY A 205 -0.04 5.81 5.09
C GLY A 205 0.96 5.59 6.22
N ILE A 206 1.67 6.63 6.73
CA ILE A 206 2.62 6.46 7.83
C ILE A 206 2.63 7.64 8.79
N ARG A 207 2.79 7.32 10.08
CA ARG A 207 3.08 8.27 11.16
C ARG A 207 4.29 7.76 11.93
N ILE A 208 5.29 8.62 12.10
CA ILE A 208 6.50 8.34 12.86
C ILE A 208 6.53 9.27 14.07
N THR A 209 6.56 8.71 15.25
CA THR A 209 6.73 9.46 16.52
C THR A 209 8.08 9.10 17.11
N LEU A 210 8.91 10.09 17.35
CA LEU A 210 10.25 9.97 17.88
C LEU A 210 10.32 10.68 19.24
N ASP A 211 10.77 9.98 20.27
CA ASP A 211 11.12 10.51 21.58
C ASP A 211 12.64 10.64 21.64
N CYS A 212 13.15 11.85 21.81
CA CYS A 212 14.56 12.15 21.69
C CYS A 212 15.09 12.91 22.91
N ASP A 213 16.28 12.53 23.38
CA ASP A 213 17.05 13.30 24.32
C ASP A 213 18.15 14.10 23.62
N SER A 214 18.31 15.36 24.04
CA SER A 214 19.36 16.27 23.59
C SER A 214 20.49 16.35 24.60
N ALA A 215 21.73 16.36 24.14
CA ALA A 215 22.91 16.58 24.95
C ALA A 215 22.92 17.96 25.66
N VAL A 216 22.24 18.95 25.05
CA VAL A 216 22.18 20.32 25.55
C VAL A 216 20.77 20.67 26.01
N ASP A 217 20.68 21.62 26.96
CA ASP A 217 19.39 22.17 27.33
C ASP A 217 18.79 22.98 26.15
N HIS A 218 17.48 22.89 25.99
CA HIS A 218 16.82 23.71 24.95
C HIS A 218 16.81 25.19 25.35
N GLU A 219 17.27 26.03 24.46
CA GLU A 219 17.08 27.45 24.49
C GLU A 219 16.00 27.85 23.51
N ASN A 220 15.05 28.68 23.91
CA ASN A 220 13.94 29.14 23.07
C ASN A 220 13.10 27.99 22.43
N ALA A 221 13.15 26.79 22.99
CA ALA A 221 12.47 25.59 22.50
C ALA A 221 12.86 25.17 21.05
N ILE A 222 14.04 25.54 20.58
CA ILE A 222 14.60 25.12 19.28
C ILE A 222 15.27 23.75 19.48
N ILE A 223 14.91 22.77 18.64
CA ILE A 223 15.55 21.46 18.64
C ILE A 223 17.00 21.61 18.15
N PRO A 224 18.02 21.11 18.89
CA PRO A 224 19.39 21.18 18.44
C PRO A 224 19.63 20.43 17.13
N GLU A 225 20.46 21.03 16.26
CA GLU A 225 20.96 20.39 15.08
C GLU A 225 21.91 19.25 15.48
N ALA A 226 21.50 18.01 15.19
CA ALA A 226 22.26 16.81 15.55
C ALA A 226 21.74 15.56 14.84
N THR A 227 22.51 14.48 14.93
CA THR A 227 22.04 13.11 14.68
C THR A 227 21.75 12.41 15.99
N TYR A 228 20.49 12.09 16.19
CA TYR A 228 19.98 11.30 17.33
C TYR A 228 19.96 9.83 16.93
N SER A 229 20.46 8.94 17.77
CA SER A 229 20.55 7.52 17.45
C SER A 229 20.05 6.64 18.59
N VAL A 230 19.54 5.46 18.24
CA VAL A 230 19.24 4.43 19.24
C VAL A 230 20.55 3.99 19.89
N GLY A 231 20.63 4.11 21.22
CA GLY A 231 21.87 3.81 21.95
C GLY A 231 23.01 4.80 21.72
N GLY A 232 22.71 6.02 21.29
CA GLY A 232 23.72 7.06 21.03
C GLY A 232 24.56 7.39 22.26
N GLU A 233 25.90 7.43 22.11
CA GLU A 233 26.85 7.67 23.19
C GLU A 233 27.16 9.15 23.42
N ASN A 234 26.80 10.02 22.46
CA ASN A 234 27.10 11.45 22.44
C ASN A 234 26.06 12.31 23.16
N GLY A 235 25.05 11.69 23.80
CA GLY A 235 23.96 12.37 24.51
C GLY A 235 22.80 12.82 23.60
N TYR A 236 22.87 12.53 22.29
CA TYR A 236 21.74 12.69 21.36
C TYR A 236 21.14 11.31 21.10
N VAL A 237 20.07 10.99 21.83
CA VAL A 237 19.54 9.62 21.94
C VAL A 237 18.09 9.54 21.47
N ILE A 238 17.75 8.45 20.81
CA ILE A 238 16.36 8.04 20.56
C ILE A 238 15.93 7.09 21.68
N ASN A 239 14.90 7.46 22.42
CA ASN A 239 14.29 6.66 23.49
C ASN A 239 13.25 5.72 22.89
N VAL A 240 13.64 4.52 22.55
CA VAL A 240 12.79 3.57 21.80
C VAL A 240 11.44 3.27 22.45
N GLU A 241 11.34 3.34 23.80
CA GLU A 241 10.10 3.10 24.53
C GLU A 241 9.03 4.18 24.26
N GLY A 242 9.45 5.42 24.00
CA GLY A 242 8.58 6.54 23.63
C GLY A 242 8.31 6.67 22.12
N CYS A 243 8.93 5.84 21.31
CA CYS A 243 8.82 5.91 19.86
C CYS A 243 7.74 4.97 19.31
N GLU A 244 7.08 5.40 18.26
CA GLU A 244 6.07 4.59 17.54
C GLU A 244 6.12 4.87 16.05
N ILE A 245 6.06 3.82 15.26
CA ILE A 245 5.76 3.89 13.83
C ILE A 245 4.40 3.24 13.62
N ALA A 246 3.42 4.01 13.16
CA ALA A 246 2.10 3.52 12.80
C ALA A 246 1.93 3.57 11.27
N ASN A 247 1.66 2.44 10.67
CA ASN A 247 1.40 2.26 9.25
C ASN A 247 0.29 1.20 9.04
N GLU A 248 0.10 0.71 7.81
CA GLU A 248 -0.90 -0.32 7.49
C GLU A 248 -0.70 -1.64 8.25
N ASP A 249 0.52 -1.96 8.68
CA ASP A 249 0.83 -3.14 9.49
C ASP A 249 0.52 -2.94 10.98
N GLY A 250 -0.04 -1.78 11.33
CA GLY A 250 -0.33 -1.37 12.69
C GLY A 250 0.83 -0.63 13.34
N LYS A 251 0.88 -0.69 14.69
CA LYS A 251 1.92 -0.04 15.47
C LYS A 251 3.17 -0.90 15.58
N ASN A 252 4.32 -0.29 15.37
CA ASN A 252 5.62 -0.93 15.47
C ASN A 252 6.55 -0.05 16.32
N GLN A 253 7.46 -0.70 17.05
CA GLN A 253 8.53 -0.03 17.79
C GLN A 253 9.80 0.04 16.95
N ILE A 254 10.65 1.04 17.25
CA ILE A 254 11.98 1.19 16.69
C ILE A 254 12.94 0.24 17.42
N TYR A 255 13.76 -0.46 16.66
CA TYR A 255 14.82 -1.33 17.16
C TYR A 255 16.19 -0.67 17.06
N SER A 256 16.48 0.00 15.94
CA SER A 256 17.77 0.65 15.67
C SER A 256 17.61 1.79 14.67
N GLY A 257 18.66 2.56 14.48
CA GLY A 257 18.71 3.62 13.47
C GLY A 257 18.89 5.01 14.06
N SER A 258 18.61 6.02 13.25
CA SER A 258 18.88 7.42 13.60
C SER A 258 17.86 8.38 12.98
N VAL A 259 17.83 9.60 13.55
CA VAL A 259 17.22 10.77 12.96
C VAL A 259 18.25 11.89 12.90
N THR A 260 18.44 12.49 11.74
CA THR A 260 19.28 13.67 11.56
C THR A 260 18.41 14.90 11.41
N ILE A 261 18.66 15.89 12.25
CA ILE A 261 17.95 17.17 12.28
C ILE A 261 18.91 18.28 11.91
N THR A 262 18.59 19.02 10.87
CA THR A 262 19.35 20.17 10.38
C THR A 262 18.46 21.40 10.41
N HIS A 263 19.02 22.55 10.81
CA HIS A 263 18.32 23.83 10.76
C HIS A 263 18.31 24.40 9.35
N LEU A 264 17.17 24.90 8.94
CA LEU A 264 17.00 25.68 7.72
C LEU A 264 16.87 27.15 8.07
N GLU A 265 16.77 28.00 7.04
CA GLU A 265 16.51 29.44 7.23
C GLU A 265 15.21 29.66 8.03
N GLU A 266 14.17 28.87 7.70
CA GLU A 266 12.92 28.84 8.47
C GLU A 266 12.49 27.38 8.63
N GLY A 267 12.69 26.78 9.81
CA GLY A 267 12.28 25.42 10.12
C GLY A 267 13.41 24.40 10.09
N TYR A 268 13.09 23.18 9.77
CA TYR A 268 13.97 22.01 9.90
C TYR A 268 13.99 21.17 8.62
N ASP A 269 15.12 20.52 8.37
CA ASP A 269 15.22 19.31 7.56
C ASP A 269 15.43 18.14 8.51
N ILE A 270 14.51 17.17 8.47
CA ILE A 270 14.49 16.02 9.39
C ILE A 270 14.52 14.76 8.54
N TYR A 271 15.62 14.02 8.60
CA TYR A 271 15.79 12.75 7.92
C TYR A 271 15.81 11.59 8.91
N VAL A 272 14.90 10.65 8.73
CA VAL A 272 14.74 9.46 9.57
C VAL A 272 15.20 8.23 8.78
N ASP A 273 16.03 7.40 9.41
CA ASP A 273 16.45 6.10 8.88
C ASP A 273 16.50 5.11 10.05
N VAL A 274 15.44 4.35 10.22
CA VAL A 274 15.27 3.47 11.37
C VAL A 274 14.79 2.08 10.93
N VAL A 275 15.09 1.08 11.76
CA VAL A 275 14.62 -0.29 11.59
C VAL A 275 13.68 -0.63 12.73
N THR A 276 12.54 -1.23 12.40
CA THR A 276 11.56 -1.67 13.40
C THR A 276 11.95 -3.02 14.02
N ILE A 277 11.30 -3.40 15.14
CA ILE A 277 11.45 -4.74 15.73
C ILE A 277 11.07 -5.89 14.76
N LYS A 278 10.24 -5.59 13.74
CA LYS A 278 9.89 -6.54 12.66
C LYS A 278 10.93 -6.57 11.54
N GLN A 279 12.09 -5.93 11.72
CA GLN A 279 13.17 -5.83 10.71
C GLN A 279 12.78 -5.08 9.43
N HIS A 280 11.76 -4.23 9.48
CA HIS A 280 11.42 -3.34 8.38
C HIS A 280 12.19 -2.03 8.53
N ARG A 281 12.93 -1.64 7.49
CA ARG A 281 13.57 -0.34 7.39
C ARG A 281 12.55 0.71 6.99
N ILE A 282 12.57 1.84 7.67
CA ILE A 282 11.70 3.00 7.40
C ILE A 282 12.59 4.21 7.20
N ARG A 283 12.49 4.81 6.02
CA ARG A 283 13.14 6.09 5.70
C ARG A 283 12.09 7.16 5.49
N ALA A 284 12.29 8.31 6.11
CA ALA A 284 11.37 9.44 5.94
C ALA A 284 12.13 10.77 5.96
N GLN A 285 11.63 11.74 5.22
CA GLN A 285 12.15 13.10 5.21
C GLN A 285 11.01 14.09 5.36
N TYR A 286 11.27 15.09 6.16
CA TYR A 286 10.44 16.28 6.31
C TYR A 286 11.27 17.53 6.15
N THR A 287 10.78 18.49 5.37
CA THR A 287 11.41 19.78 5.20
C THR A 287 10.36 20.87 5.43
N GLY A 288 10.57 21.73 6.42
CA GLY A 288 9.66 22.83 6.73
C GLY A 288 9.56 23.20 8.20
N LYS A 289 8.56 24.02 8.53
CA LYS A 289 8.29 24.44 9.91
C LYS A 289 7.60 23.33 10.68
N VAL A 290 8.10 23.05 11.88
CA VAL A 290 7.45 22.13 12.82
C VAL A 290 6.36 22.91 13.55
N SER A 291 5.13 22.38 13.54
CA SER A 291 4.02 22.92 14.31
C SER A 291 4.17 22.54 15.78
N SER A 292 3.79 23.44 16.69
CA SER A 292 3.84 23.18 18.12
C SER A 292 2.52 22.63 18.63
N ASN A 293 2.58 21.59 19.44
CA ASN A 293 1.45 21.13 20.22
C ASN A 293 1.68 21.49 21.71
N GLN A 294 0.77 22.24 22.34
CA GLN A 294 0.92 22.75 23.70
C GLN A 294 0.60 21.71 24.79
N PHE A 295 0.56 20.44 24.49
CA PHE A 295 -0.06 19.46 25.39
C PHE A 295 0.78 19.06 26.61
N MET A 296 2.12 19.14 26.59
CA MET A 296 2.97 18.87 27.76
C MET A 296 4.31 19.60 27.62
N GLY A 297 4.72 20.36 28.62
CA GLY A 297 6.05 20.94 28.77
C GLY A 297 6.33 22.23 27.96
N GLY A 298 6.02 22.32 26.74
CA GLY A 298 6.20 23.54 25.92
C GLY A 298 6.36 23.26 24.43
N PRO A 299 6.03 24.25 23.60
CA PRO A 299 6.10 24.07 22.14
C PRO A 299 7.55 24.06 21.63
N VAL A 300 7.79 23.26 20.60
CA VAL A 300 8.99 23.42 19.76
C VAL A 300 8.85 24.72 18.97
N THR A 301 9.90 25.54 18.94
CA THR A 301 9.98 26.71 18.06
C THR A 301 10.82 26.42 16.84
N ASN A 302 10.53 27.12 15.75
CA ASN A 302 11.33 27.01 14.55
C ASN A 302 12.52 27.98 14.63
N PRO A 303 13.70 27.60 14.10
CA PRO A 303 14.80 28.53 13.94
C PRO A 303 14.36 29.66 13.00
N GLU A 304 14.68 30.87 13.38
CA GLU A 304 14.50 32.10 12.59
C GLU A 304 15.86 32.78 12.48
N LYS A 305 16.16 33.32 11.31
CA LYS A 305 17.35 34.19 11.10
C LYS A 305 17.10 35.59 11.54
#